data_84c6b2d088c1bcb73cc2dec0fedd026b
#
_entry.id   84c6b2d088c1bcb73cc2dec0fedd026b
#
_cell.length_a   1.000
_cell.length_b   1.000
_cell.length_c   1.000
_cell.angle_alpha   90.00
_cell.angle_beta   90.00
_cell.angle_gamma   90.00
#
_symmetry.space_group_name_H-M   'P 1'
#
loop_
_entity.id
_entity.type
_entity.pdbx_description
1 polymer ?
#
loop_
_entity_poly.entity_id
_entity_poly.type
_entity_poly.pdbx_seq_one_letter_code
_entity_poly.pdbx_strand_id
1 'polypeptide(L)'
;MATTTATPTPAPKVNRLGLPILEYRGGKTTLCAGCGHNAISERIIDALYEMGVQPERVMKLSGIGCSSKSPAYFLSRAHSFNSVHGRMPSVATGALLGNKTMTALGVSGDGDTASIGMGQFVHLMRRNLPLIYIIEDNGVYGLTKGQFSATADIGSKLKTGVINDLPAIDKIGRASCRERVSSPV
;
A
#
# COMPACT_ATOMS: atom_id res chain seq x y z
N MET A 1 51.04 -21.31 14.36
CA MET A 1 49.62 -21.47 14.04
C MET A 1 48.85 -20.33 14.76
N ALA A 2 48.39 -19.35 14.02
CA ALA A 2 47.64 -18.21 14.59
C ALA A 2 46.15 -18.59 14.64
N THR A 3 45.63 -18.76 15.84
CA THR A 3 44.19 -18.96 16.09
C THR A 3 43.45 -17.63 15.87
N THR A 4 42.79 -17.50 14.75
CA THR A 4 41.89 -16.37 14.46
C THR A 4 40.63 -16.50 15.32
N THR A 5 40.55 -15.78 16.41
CA THR A 5 39.35 -15.66 17.23
C THR A 5 38.32 -14.82 16.45
N ALA A 6 37.30 -15.48 15.89
CA ALA A 6 36.19 -14.80 15.27
C ALA A 6 35.41 -14.01 16.33
N THR A 7 35.29 -12.70 16.15
CA THR A 7 34.49 -11.83 17.00
C THR A 7 33.02 -12.29 16.88
N PRO A 8 32.30 -12.54 17.97
CA PRO A 8 30.90 -12.98 17.91
C PRO A 8 30.05 -11.89 17.25
N THR A 9 29.36 -12.27 16.19
CA THR A 9 28.37 -11.39 15.53
C THR A 9 27.26 -11.06 16.54
N PRO A 10 26.93 -9.78 16.77
CA PRO A 10 25.88 -9.42 17.70
C PRO A 10 24.55 -10.06 17.29
N ALA A 11 23.79 -10.55 18.26
CA ALA A 11 22.50 -11.16 18.02
C ALA A 11 21.58 -10.17 17.27
N PRO A 12 20.80 -10.61 16.27
CA PRO A 12 19.92 -9.75 15.51
C PRO A 12 18.87 -9.11 16.44
N LYS A 13 18.64 -7.79 16.27
CA LYS A 13 17.59 -7.08 16.99
C LYS A 13 16.23 -7.66 16.59
N VAL A 14 15.46 -8.10 17.57
CA VAL A 14 14.13 -8.68 17.37
C VAL A 14 13.04 -7.81 18.02
N ASN A 15 11.82 -7.88 17.50
CA ASN A 15 10.66 -7.21 18.07
C ASN A 15 10.04 -8.01 19.24
N ARG A 16 8.89 -7.55 19.76
CA ARG A 16 8.16 -8.20 20.86
C ARG A 16 7.68 -9.63 20.58
N LEU A 17 7.66 -10.05 19.30
CA LEU A 17 7.32 -11.42 18.90
C LEU A 17 8.57 -12.30 18.74
N GLY A 18 9.78 -11.77 19.00
CA GLY A 18 11.04 -12.46 18.75
C GLY A 18 11.42 -12.55 17.27
N LEU A 19 10.76 -11.77 16.39
CA LEU A 19 11.02 -11.78 14.95
C LEU A 19 12.00 -10.67 14.57
N PRO A 20 13.03 -10.96 13.75
CA PRO A 20 13.90 -9.94 13.19
C PRO A 20 13.17 -9.15 12.08
N ILE A 21 13.63 -7.93 11.79
CA ILE A 21 13.03 -7.07 10.75
C ILE A 21 13.02 -7.73 9.36
N LEU A 22 13.92 -8.66 9.10
CA LEU A 22 13.98 -9.40 7.85
C LEU A 22 12.71 -10.21 7.56
N GLU A 23 12.01 -10.69 8.59
CA GLU A 23 10.73 -11.40 8.45
C GLU A 23 9.59 -10.49 7.94
N TYR A 24 9.79 -9.17 8.03
CA TYR A 24 8.85 -8.17 7.53
C TYR A 24 9.16 -7.69 6.11
N ARG A 25 10.28 -8.14 5.54
CA ARG A 25 10.65 -7.82 4.17
C ARG A 25 9.98 -8.78 3.18
N GLY A 26 9.88 -8.32 1.94
CA GLY A 26 9.42 -9.09 0.80
C GLY A 26 10.52 -9.28 -0.24
N GLY A 27 10.13 -9.42 -1.49
CA GLY A 27 11.03 -9.55 -2.62
C GLY A 27 11.82 -8.27 -2.89
N LYS A 28 12.86 -8.38 -3.71
CA LYS A 28 13.63 -7.23 -4.19
C LYS A 28 12.73 -6.32 -5.05
N THR A 29 12.76 -5.02 -4.76
CA THR A 29 11.97 -4.05 -5.51
C THR A 29 12.37 -3.98 -6.99
N THR A 30 11.38 -3.84 -7.85
CA THR A 30 11.53 -3.56 -9.30
C THR A 30 11.05 -2.15 -9.65
N LEU A 31 10.76 -1.33 -8.66
CA LEU A 31 10.42 0.08 -8.83
C LEU A 31 11.67 0.89 -9.17
N CYS A 32 11.48 2.08 -9.73
CA CYS A 32 12.57 2.96 -10.10
C CYS A 32 13.39 3.39 -8.88
N ALA A 33 14.70 3.56 -9.06
CA ALA A 33 15.56 4.12 -8.02
C ALA A 33 15.09 5.53 -7.65
N GLY A 34 15.05 5.83 -6.35
CA GLY A 34 14.56 7.13 -5.84
C GLY A 34 13.05 7.33 -5.92
N CYS A 35 12.27 6.30 -6.31
CA CYS A 35 10.81 6.36 -6.29
C CYS A 35 10.27 6.39 -4.86
N GLY A 36 9.31 7.29 -4.59
CA GLY A 36 8.67 7.41 -3.28
C GLY A 36 7.97 6.13 -2.80
N HIS A 37 7.48 5.29 -3.71
CA HIS A 37 6.88 4.00 -3.40
C HIS A 37 7.81 3.08 -2.59
N ASN A 38 9.14 3.12 -2.87
CA ASN A 38 10.11 2.36 -2.10
C ASN A 38 10.19 2.85 -0.65
N ALA A 39 10.20 4.17 -0.45
CA ALA A 39 10.23 4.77 0.89
C ALA A 39 8.96 4.43 1.68
N ILE A 40 7.79 4.44 1.03
CA ILE A 40 6.52 4.03 1.64
C ILE A 40 6.58 2.56 2.07
N SER A 41 7.07 1.68 1.20
CA SER A 41 7.23 0.24 1.53
C SER A 41 8.14 0.02 2.75
N GLU A 42 9.26 0.76 2.86
CA GLU A 42 10.14 0.69 4.03
C GLU A 42 9.41 1.19 5.31
N ARG A 43 8.63 2.26 5.24
CA ARG A 43 7.83 2.74 6.39
C ARG A 43 6.77 1.75 6.83
N ILE A 44 6.14 1.03 5.89
CA ILE A 44 5.21 -0.06 6.20
C ILE A 44 5.92 -1.18 6.95
N ILE A 45 7.11 -1.58 6.49
CA ILE A 45 7.95 -2.59 7.15
C ILE A 45 8.28 -2.17 8.58
N ASP A 46 8.79 -0.96 8.76
CA ASP A 46 9.16 -0.44 10.07
C ASP A 46 7.96 -0.41 11.02
N ALA A 47 6.84 0.13 10.58
CA ALA A 47 5.63 0.24 11.40
C ALA A 47 5.11 -1.14 11.84
N LEU A 48 5.01 -2.09 10.92
CA LEU A 48 4.53 -3.44 11.23
C LEU A 48 5.50 -4.20 12.15
N TYR A 49 6.81 -3.99 11.99
CA TYR A 49 7.84 -4.55 12.86
C TYR A 49 7.76 -3.97 14.27
N GLU A 50 7.67 -2.64 14.41
CA GLU A 50 7.58 -1.97 15.71
C GLU A 50 6.29 -2.32 16.45
N MET A 51 5.18 -2.39 15.74
CA MET A 51 3.90 -2.84 16.28
C MET A 51 3.88 -4.34 16.61
N GLY A 52 4.88 -5.12 16.19
CA GLY A 52 4.93 -6.56 16.36
C GLY A 52 3.69 -7.23 15.76
N VAL A 53 3.34 -6.89 14.54
CA VAL A 53 2.24 -7.53 13.82
C VAL A 53 2.73 -8.88 13.29
N GLN A 54 1.97 -9.94 13.54
CA GLN A 54 2.32 -11.26 13.02
C GLN A 54 2.08 -11.31 11.49
N PRO A 55 3.10 -11.59 10.66
CA PRO A 55 2.97 -11.53 9.20
C PRO A 55 1.82 -12.35 8.63
N GLU A 56 1.60 -13.56 9.13
CA GLU A 56 0.55 -14.48 8.68
C GLU A 56 -0.86 -14.00 9.02
N ARG A 57 -0.99 -13.00 9.89
CA ARG A 57 -2.28 -12.40 10.26
C ARG A 57 -2.63 -11.18 9.41
N VAL A 58 -1.85 -10.92 8.36
CA VAL A 58 -2.05 -9.80 7.45
C VAL A 58 -2.52 -10.29 6.08
N MET A 59 -3.55 -9.62 5.55
CA MET A 59 -3.96 -9.69 4.15
C MET A 59 -3.46 -8.45 3.42
N LYS A 60 -2.56 -8.62 2.46
CA LYS A 60 -2.10 -7.55 1.57
C LYS A 60 -2.96 -7.54 0.33
N LEU A 61 -3.43 -6.35 -0.06
CA LEU A 61 -4.27 -6.20 -1.24
C LEU A 61 -3.69 -5.13 -2.15
N SER A 62 -3.80 -5.34 -3.44
CA SER A 62 -3.39 -4.36 -4.45
C SER A 62 -4.29 -4.38 -5.67
N GLY A 63 -4.25 -3.31 -6.44
CA GLY A 63 -4.86 -3.22 -7.77
C GLY A 63 -3.83 -3.38 -8.87
N ILE A 64 -3.78 -2.43 -9.81
CA ILE A 64 -2.84 -2.41 -10.94
C ILE A 64 -2.11 -1.07 -10.98
N GLY A 65 -0.85 -1.09 -11.37
CA GLY A 65 0.02 0.09 -11.49
C GLY A 65 1.34 -0.09 -10.75
N CYS A 66 2.16 0.97 -10.69
CA CYS A 66 3.45 0.92 -10.01
C CYS A 66 3.28 0.68 -8.50
N SER A 67 2.39 1.41 -7.84
CA SER A 67 2.04 1.27 -6.43
C SER A 67 1.57 -0.14 -6.07
N SER A 68 0.85 -0.78 -6.98
CA SER A 68 0.32 -2.14 -6.78
C SER A 68 1.40 -3.24 -6.73
N LYS A 69 2.65 -2.89 -7.04
CA LYS A 69 3.81 -3.77 -6.82
C LYS A 69 4.30 -3.73 -5.37
N SER A 70 4.06 -2.65 -4.65
CA SER A 70 4.56 -2.44 -3.27
C SER A 70 4.27 -3.61 -2.33
N PRO A 71 3.09 -4.25 -2.34
CA PRO A 71 2.83 -5.42 -1.49
C PRO A 71 3.74 -6.63 -1.72
N ALA A 72 4.42 -6.73 -2.86
CA ALA A 72 5.41 -7.77 -3.09
C ALA A 72 6.73 -7.53 -2.32
N TYR A 73 6.97 -6.31 -1.85
CA TYR A 73 8.25 -5.91 -1.24
C TYR A 73 8.24 -5.91 0.28
N PHE A 74 7.11 -6.19 0.90
CA PHE A 74 6.99 -6.37 2.35
C PHE A 74 6.16 -7.61 2.69
N LEU A 75 6.36 -8.13 3.90
CA LEU A 75 5.64 -9.27 4.48
C LEU A 75 5.49 -10.45 3.52
N SER A 76 6.58 -11.09 3.12
CA SER A 76 6.54 -12.24 2.20
C SER A 76 5.64 -13.40 2.68
N ARG A 77 5.48 -13.55 4.00
CA ARG A 77 4.68 -14.60 4.64
C ARG A 77 3.20 -14.23 4.81
N ALA A 78 2.80 -13.01 4.45
CA ALA A 78 1.41 -12.57 4.52
C ALA A 78 0.58 -13.11 3.33
N HIS A 79 -0.73 -13.24 3.54
CA HIS A 79 -1.65 -13.52 2.43
C HIS A 79 -1.70 -12.33 1.47
N SER A 80 -1.80 -12.58 0.18
CA SER A 80 -1.76 -11.51 -0.83
C SER A 80 -2.81 -11.71 -1.91
N PHE A 81 -3.51 -10.63 -2.24
CA PHE A 81 -4.50 -10.58 -3.33
C PHE A 81 -4.14 -9.42 -4.26
N ASN A 82 -3.86 -9.73 -5.53
CA ASN A 82 -3.74 -8.74 -6.58
C ASN A 82 -5.05 -8.76 -7.39
N SER A 83 -5.77 -7.64 -7.40
CA SER A 83 -7.05 -7.51 -8.11
C SER A 83 -6.87 -6.92 -9.51
N VAL A 84 -7.89 -7.01 -10.34
CA VAL A 84 -7.97 -6.23 -11.57
C VAL A 84 -8.07 -4.73 -11.27
N HIS A 85 -7.75 -3.91 -12.25
CA HIS A 85 -7.65 -2.45 -12.13
C HIS A 85 -8.91 -1.82 -11.52
N GLY A 86 -8.73 -1.06 -10.45
CA GLY A 86 -9.79 -0.36 -9.73
C GLY A 86 -10.71 -1.26 -8.88
N ARG A 87 -10.39 -2.55 -8.71
CA ARG A 87 -11.28 -3.50 -8.00
C ARG A 87 -10.77 -3.95 -6.64
N MET A 88 -9.61 -3.45 -6.20
CA MET A 88 -9.09 -3.78 -4.88
C MET A 88 -10.10 -3.54 -3.74
N PRO A 89 -10.91 -2.47 -3.70
CA PRO A 89 -11.90 -2.27 -2.64
C PRO A 89 -12.95 -3.38 -2.56
N SER A 90 -13.37 -3.93 -3.70
CA SER A 90 -14.34 -5.03 -3.74
C SER A 90 -13.73 -6.34 -3.27
N VAL A 91 -12.50 -6.64 -3.72
CA VAL A 91 -11.74 -7.83 -3.26
C VAL A 91 -11.49 -7.74 -1.76
N ALA A 92 -11.07 -6.56 -1.26
CA ALA A 92 -10.89 -6.32 0.18
C ALA A 92 -12.17 -6.55 0.98
N THR A 93 -13.32 -6.12 0.45
CA THR A 93 -14.62 -6.35 1.06
C THR A 93 -14.88 -7.85 1.22
N GLY A 94 -14.71 -8.62 0.15
CA GLY A 94 -14.91 -10.07 0.16
C GLY A 94 -13.95 -10.78 1.10
N ALA A 95 -12.66 -10.44 1.05
CA ALA A 95 -11.64 -11.05 1.89
C ALA A 95 -11.89 -10.83 3.38
N LEU A 96 -12.27 -9.60 3.77
CA LEU A 96 -12.62 -9.27 5.17
C LEU A 96 -13.91 -9.94 5.64
N LEU A 97 -14.90 -10.12 4.76
CA LEU A 97 -16.10 -10.88 5.09
C LEU A 97 -15.79 -12.37 5.28
N GLY A 98 -14.86 -12.90 4.48
CA GLY A 98 -14.40 -14.28 4.58
C GLY A 98 -13.59 -14.56 5.86
N ASN A 99 -12.78 -13.60 6.31
CA ASN A 99 -12.01 -13.74 7.53
C ASN A 99 -11.83 -12.39 8.26
N LYS A 100 -12.67 -12.14 9.24
CA LYS A 100 -12.68 -10.91 10.05
C LYS A 100 -11.55 -10.82 11.08
N THR A 101 -10.80 -11.89 11.28
CA THR A 101 -9.71 -11.93 12.30
C THR A 101 -8.37 -11.43 11.73
N MET A 102 -8.29 -11.19 10.42
CA MET A 102 -7.09 -10.75 9.74
C MET A 102 -7.02 -9.21 9.67
N THR A 103 -5.81 -8.69 9.70
CA THR A 103 -5.55 -7.27 9.40
C THR A 103 -5.44 -7.09 7.89
N ALA A 104 -6.29 -6.26 7.31
CA ALA A 104 -6.24 -5.97 5.89
C ALA A 104 -5.45 -4.68 5.61
N LEU A 105 -4.51 -4.74 4.68
CA LEU A 105 -3.67 -3.63 4.23
C LEU A 105 -3.70 -3.55 2.71
N GLY A 106 -4.37 -2.55 2.16
CA GLY A 106 -4.46 -2.30 0.74
C GLY A 106 -3.51 -1.17 0.31
N VAL A 107 -2.77 -1.38 -0.78
CA VAL A 107 -1.92 -0.36 -1.41
C VAL A 107 -2.33 -0.21 -2.86
N SER A 108 -2.65 1.01 -3.28
CA SER A 108 -3.12 1.32 -4.62
C SER A 108 -2.63 2.68 -5.06
N GLY A 109 -2.58 2.92 -6.37
CA GLY A 109 -2.31 4.24 -6.93
C GLY A 109 -3.56 5.10 -7.04
N ASP A 110 -3.33 6.36 -7.28
CA ASP A 110 -4.35 7.37 -7.54
C ASP A 110 -5.17 7.06 -8.79
N GLY A 111 -4.53 6.68 -9.89
CA GLY A 111 -5.22 6.28 -11.11
C GLY A 111 -6.06 5.02 -10.93
N ASP A 112 -5.54 4.03 -10.21
CA ASP A 112 -6.27 2.80 -9.87
C ASP A 112 -7.48 3.09 -8.98
N THR A 113 -7.32 3.93 -7.96
CA THR A 113 -8.35 4.23 -6.96
C THR A 113 -9.33 5.30 -7.44
N ALA A 114 -8.83 6.47 -7.86
CA ALA A 114 -9.64 7.67 -8.06
C ALA A 114 -10.15 7.85 -9.49
N SER A 115 -9.52 7.18 -10.47
CA SER A 115 -10.04 7.18 -11.83
C SER A 115 -10.89 5.91 -12.06
N ILE A 116 -10.24 4.76 -12.24
CA ILE A 116 -10.94 3.51 -12.62
C ILE A 116 -11.77 2.96 -11.46
N GLY A 117 -11.26 3.06 -10.25
CA GLY A 117 -11.83 2.46 -9.05
C GLY A 117 -12.76 3.36 -8.21
N MET A 118 -13.06 4.58 -8.65
CA MET A 118 -13.79 5.56 -7.83
C MET A 118 -15.08 5.02 -7.23
N GLY A 119 -15.92 4.38 -8.02
CA GLY A 119 -17.18 3.80 -7.52
C GLY A 119 -16.94 2.72 -6.45
N GLN A 120 -15.92 1.90 -6.63
CA GLN A 120 -15.55 0.85 -5.66
C GLN A 120 -15.01 1.47 -4.36
N PHE A 121 -14.20 2.52 -4.48
CA PHE A 121 -13.62 3.23 -3.36
C PHE A 121 -14.69 3.94 -2.53
N VAL A 122 -15.65 4.63 -3.16
CA VAL A 122 -16.79 5.28 -2.49
C VAL A 122 -17.61 4.25 -1.70
N HIS A 123 -17.88 3.10 -2.28
CA HIS A 123 -18.62 2.03 -1.60
C HIS A 123 -17.81 1.39 -0.46
N LEU A 124 -16.48 1.29 -0.56
CA LEU A 124 -15.63 0.85 0.53
C LEU A 124 -15.75 1.80 1.74
N MET A 125 -15.63 3.11 1.48
CA MET A 125 -15.80 4.13 2.53
C MET A 125 -17.18 4.08 3.17
N ARG A 126 -18.24 3.92 2.36
CA ARG A 126 -19.61 3.80 2.87
C ARG A 126 -19.77 2.59 3.80
N ARG A 127 -19.12 1.47 3.48
CA ARG A 127 -19.17 0.24 4.32
C ARG A 127 -18.33 0.37 5.58
N ASN A 128 -17.40 1.32 5.63
CA ASN A 128 -16.48 1.55 6.76
C ASN A 128 -15.81 0.26 7.27
N LEU A 129 -15.23 -0.50 6.37
CA LEU A 129 -14.56 -1.76 6.69
C LEU A 129 -13.28 -1.51 7.50
N PRO A 130 -12.87 -2.46 8.38
CA PRO A 130 -11.63 -2.39 9.14
C PRO A 130 -10.41 -2.68 8.23
N LEU A 131 -10.09 -1.75 7.35
CA LEU A 131 -9.04 -1.83 6.35
C LEU A 131 -8.16 -0.60 6.43
N ILE A 132 -6.84 -0.80 6.40
CA ILE A 132 -5.89 0.26 6.13
C ILE A 132 -5.74 0.35 4.60
N TYR A 133 -6.13 1.49 4.03
CA TYR A 133 -6.08 1.74 2.59
C TYR A 133 -5.09 2.86 2.30
N ILE A 134 -3.96 2.52 1.68
CA ILE A 134 -2.90 3.46 1.32
C ILE A 134 -3.03 3.80 -0.16
N ILE A 135 -3.16 5.09 -0.47
CA ILE A 135 -3.15 5.61 -1.84
C ILE A 135 -1.81 6.30 -2.06
N GLU A 136 -1.01 5.73 -2.96
CA GLU A 136 0.24 6.32 -3.42
C GLU A 136 -0.06 7.24 -4.60
N ASP A 137 -0.20 8.55 -4.32
CA ASP A 137 -0.63 9.56 -5.27
C ASP A 137 0.56 10.25 -5.94
N ASN A 138 0.62 10.18 -7.26
CA ASN A 138 1.62 10.84 -8.08
C ASN A 138 1.05 11.57 -9.31
N GLY A 139 -0.26 11.66 -9.44
CA GLY A 139 -0.96 12.38 -10.50
C GLY A 139 -0.92 11.70 -11.89
N VAL A 140 -0.34 10.49 -11.99
CA VAL A 140 -0.15 9.83 -13.30
C VAL A 140 -0.32 8.32 -13.25
N TYR A 141 -0.64 7.72 -14.41
CA TYR A 141 -0.48 6.28 -14.63
C TYR A 141 0.99 5.98 -14.96
N GLY A 142 1.79 5.75 -13.90
CA GLY A 142 3.24 5.60 -14.04
C GLY A 142 3.69 4.35 -14.80
N LEU A 143 2.96 3.22 -14.66
CA LEU A 143 3.31 1.96 -15.30
C LEU A 143 3.10 1.99 -16.81
N THR A 144 1.94 2.48 -17.26
CA THR A 144 1.55 2.53 -18.67
C THR A 144 2.10 3.76 -19.39
N LYS A 145 2.50 4.81 -18.67
CA LYS A 145 3.05 6.10 -19.12
C LYS A 145 2.08 6.93 -19.98
N GLY A 146 2.32 8.24 -19.99
CA GLY A 146 1.64 9.16 -20.91
C GLY A 146 0.15 9.43 -20.60
N GLN A 147 -0.28 9.22 -19.36
CA GLN A 147 -1.67 9.45 -18.96
C GLN A 147 -1.70 10.17 -17.61
N PHE A 148 -2.55 11.19 -17.48
CA PHE A 148 -2.89 11.78 -16.19
C PHE A 148 -3.84 10.86 -15.41
N SER A 149 -3.71 10.86 -14.12
CA SER A 149 -4.77 10.33 -13.25
C SER A 149 -5.78 11.45 -12.95
N ALA A 150 -6.90 11.06 -12.34
CA ALA A 150 -7.92 12.02 -11.92
C ALA A 150 -7.48 12.96 -10.78
N THR A 151 -6.27 12.78 -10.25
CA THR A 151 -5.69 13.64 -9.19
C THR A 151 -4.60 14.58 -9.70
N ALA A 152 -4.34 14.57 -11.01
CA ALA A 152 -3.37 15.46 -11.61
C ALA A 152 -3.81 16.92 -11.49
N ASP A 153 -2.89 17.81 -11.12
CA ASP A 153 -3.16 19.24 -11.06
C ASP A 153 -3.42 19.83 -12.45
N ILE A 154 -4.30 20.84 -12.51
CA ILE A 154 -4.49 21.63 -13.73
C ILE A 154 -3.15 22.23 -14.14
N GLY A 155 -2.85 22.19 -15.46
CA GLY A 155 -1.62 22.71 -16.01
C GLY A 155 -0.42 21.77 -15.93
N SER A 156 -0.56 20.60 -15.26
CA SER A 156 0.47 19.56 -15.27
C SER A 156 0.77 19.15 -16.72
N LYS A 157 2.06 18.86 -17.01
CA LYS A 157 2.50 18.54 -18.36
C LYS A 157 3.15 17.17 -18.43
N LEU A 158 2.69 16.35 -19.34
CA LEU A 158 3.34 15.08 -19.67
C LEU A 158 4.61 15.30 -20.52
N LYS A 159 5.49 14.32 -20.54
CA LYS A 159 6.69 14.34 -21.41
C LYS A 159 6.35 14.46 -22.90
N THR A 160 5.15 14.05 -23.29
CA THR A 160 4.60 14.18 -24.65
C THR A 160 4.17 15.61 -25.01
N GLY A 161 4.17 16.53 -24.04
CA GLY A 161 3.72 17.91 -24.23
C GLY A 161 2.24 18.15 -23.92
N VAL A 162 1.45 17.11 -23.71
CA VAL A 162 0.01 17.22 -23.35
C VAL A 162 -0.11 17.87 -21.95
N ILE A 163 -1.03 18.82 -21.84
CA ILE A 163 -1.32 19.57 -20.62
C ILE A 163 -2.67 19.11 -20.06
N ASN A 164 -2.75 18.93 -18.74
CA ASN A 164 -4.01 18.62 -18.07
C ASN A 164 -4.87 19.89 -17.94
N ASP A 165 -6.07 19.85 -18.47
CA ASP A 165 -7.08 20.93 -18.42
C ASP A 165 -8.22 20.64 -17.45
N LEU A 166 -8.24 19.46 -16.82
CA LEU A 166 -9.27 19.04 -15.89
C LEU A 166 -8.86 19.27 -14.42
N PRO A 167 -9.81 19.66 -13.56
CA PRO A 167 -9.55 19.80 -12.13
C PRO A 167 -9.29 18.45 -11.48
N ALA A 168 -8.36 18.43 -10.52
CA ALA A 168 -8.07 17.25 -9.72
C ALA A 168 -9.26 16.85 -8.83
N ILE A 169 -9.48 15.55 -8.69
CA ILE A 169 -10.40 15.02 -7.68
C ILE A 169 -9.74 15.10 -6.31
N ASP A 170 -10.37 15.86 -5.40
CA ASP A 170 -9.99 15.86 -3.98
C ASP A 170 -10.47 14.57 -3.28
N LYS A 171 -9.50 13.72 -2.94
CA LYS A 171 -9.72 12.48 -2.18
C LYS A 171 -9.55 12.68 -0.67
N ILE A 172 -8.71 13.62 -0.28
CA ILE A 172 -8.21 13.74 1.09
C ILE A 172 -9.33 14.20 2.02
N GLY A 173 -10.08 15.22 1.65
CA GLY A 173 -11.19 15.73 2.45
C GLY A 173 -12.33 14.74 2.64
N ARG A 174 -12.46 13.75 1.76
CA ARG A 174 -13.56 12.76 1.81
C ARG A 174 -13.17 11.45 2.50
N ALA A 175 -11.88 11.09 2.51
CA ALA A 175 -11.40 9.82 3.06
C ALA A 175 -10.80 9.93 4.46
N SER A 176 -10.09 11.02 4.78
CA SER A 176 -9.30 11.16 6.01
C SER A 176 -10.08 11.76 7.20
N CYS A 177 -11.22 12.40 6.98
CA CYS A 177 -11.96 13.13 8.02
C CYS A 177 -13.11 12.33 8.66
N ARG A 178 -13.25 11.06 8.37
CA ARG A 178 -14.20 10.21 9.11
C ARG A 178 -13.51 9.59 10.32
N GLU A 179 -13.45 10.37 11.38
CA GLU A 179 -13.32 9.84 12.72
C GLU A 179 -14.44 8.80 12.94
N ARG A 180 -14.08 7.62 13.43
CA ARG A 180 -15.09 6.64 13.85
C ARG A 180 -15.86 7.26 15.01
N VAL A 181 -16.98 7.85 14.76
CA VAL A 181 -17.99 8.01 15.79
C VAL A 181 -18.57 6.61 16.02
N SER A 182 -18.00 5.88 16.95
CA SER A 182 -18.63 4.70 17.52
C SER A 182 -19.82 5.21 18.33
N SER A 183 -20.99 5.31 17.69
CA SER A 183 -22.23 5.39 18.45
C SER A 183 -22.45 4.02 19.05
N PRO A 184 -22.56 3.90 20.38
CA PRO A 184 -23.06 2.69 20.99
C PRO A 184 -24.52 2.52 20.57
N VAL A 185 -24.85 1.42 19.95
CA VAL A 185 -26.22 0.91 19.84
C VAL A 185 -26.46 -0.03 20.98
#